data_eaa8a50cec1eb5f9d2e9c8d98295f764
#
_entry.id   eaa8a50cec1eb5f9d2e9c8d98295f764
#
_cell.length_a   1.000
_cell.length_b   1.000
_cell.length_c   1.000
_cell.angle_alpha   90.00
_cell.angle_beta   90.00
_cell.angle_gamma   90.00
#
_symmetry.space_group_name_H-M   'P 1'
#
loop_
_entity.id
_entity.type
_entity.pdbx_description
1 polymer ?
#
loop_
_entity_poly.entity_id
_entity_poly.type
_entity_poly.pdbx_seq_one_letter_code
_entity_poly.pdbx_strand_id
1 'polypeptide(L)'
;MNKPSEEIAEVSLIGTGGGYGESIIIHMGFNNWIVVDSCIDPYTKNNLPIEYLENLGVQIEEDVKLIICTHWHDDHIQGISKLLDRSYNAKFCMGHVSDRKKFLQLLKLDYNKVESQASISSTLELNKCLKIIRSRNNQISRAFQDRTLKKVQKGNIASELLSLSPSDYVINEFDHEISTLIKEYGSNNRKILYQSPNDKSVALYLKLNKHRVLLGSDLEVSENREKGWINILDNSQVIDNKCSLFKIPHHGSINGYDPRIWNELICDKSIS
;
A
#
# COMPACT_ATOMS: atom_id res chain seq x y z
N MET A 1 -14.92 13.32 15.88
CA MET A 1 -13.46 13.31 16.10
C MET A 1 -12.92 14.68 15.77
N ASN A 2 -11.79 15.07 16.36
CA ASN A 2 -11.17 16.36 16.05
C ASN A 2 -9.94 16.13 15.18
N LYS A 3 -9.72 17.00 14.19
CA LYS A 3 -8.50 16.99 13.40
C LYS A 3 -7.28 17.18 14.33
N PRO A 4 -6.23 16.36 14.23
CA PRO A 4 -5.02 16.55 15.02
C PRO A 4 -4.39 17.91 14.73
N SER A 5 -3.73 18.49 15.75
CA SER A 5 -2.99 19.74 15.53
C SER A 5 -1.83 19.53 14.53
N GLU A 6 -1.36 20.62 13.94
CA GLU A 6 -0.31 20.54 12.92
C GLU A 6 0.98 19.90 13.41
N GLU A 7 1.29 19.99 14.70
CA GLU A 7 2.51 19.43 15.29
C GLU A 7 2.33 18.05 15.91
N ILE A 8 1.20 17.38 15.63
CA ILE A 8 0.93 16.01 16.08
C ILE A 8 0.94 15.08 14.87
N ALA A 9 1.77 14.05 14.93
CA ALA A 9 1.69 12.94 14.01
C ALA A 9 0.71 11.89 14.56
N GLU A 10 -0.15 11.33 13.69
CA GLU A 10 -1.18 10.37 14.05
C GLU A 10 -1.23 9.24 13.02
N VAL A 11 -1.46 8.02 13.50
CA VAL A 11 -1.72 6.85 12.66
C VAL A 11 -3.07 6.28 13.05
N SER A 12 -3.99 6.22 12.10
CA SER A 12 -5.35 5.71 12.28
C SER A 12 -5.56 4.48 11.41
N LEU A 13 -5.98 3.38 12.02
CA LEU A 13 -6.38 2.16 11.34
C LEU A 13 -7.89 2.16 11.14
N ILE A 14 -8.33 2.00 9.90
CA ILE A 14 -9.73 1.95 9.51
C ILE A 14 -9.99 0.60 8.88
N GLY A 15 -10.99 -0.10 9.38
CA GLY A 15 -11.38 -1.40 8.87
C GLY A 15 -12.88 -1.61 8.96
N THR A 16 -13.38 -2.49 8.12
CA THR A 16 -14.81 -2.86 8.10
C THR A 16 -15.14 -4.04 9.01
N GLY A 17 -14.12 -4.63 9.63
CA GLY A 17 -14.26 -5.91 10.33
C GLY A 17 -14.44 -7.09 9.36
N GLY A 18 -14.30 -8.32 9.86
CA GLY A 18 -14.58 -9.54 9.11
C GLY A 18 -13.78 -9.76 7.81
N GLY A 19 -12.65 -9.06 7.62
CA GLY A 19 -11.81 -9.24 6.43
C GLY A 19 -12.32 -8.55 5.15
N TYR A 20 -13.28 -7.60 5.27
CA TYR A 20 -13.82 -6.89 4.09
C TYR A 20 -12.99 -5.71 3.61
N GLY A 21 -11.88 -5.42 4.28
CA GLY A 21 -10.91 -4.43 3.88
C GLY A 21 -10.44 -3.52 4.98
N GLU A 22 -9.27 -2.93 4.75
CA GLU A 22 -8.60 -2.01 5.67
C GLU A 22 -7.97 -0.83 4.94
N SER A 23 -7.78 0.25 5.67
CA SER A 23 -7.00 1.41 5.23
C SER A 23 -6.28 2.02 6.42
N ILE A 24 -5.08 2.55 6.20
CA ILE A 24 -4.34 3.25 7.22
C ILE A 24 -4.19 4.71 6.80
N ILE A 25 -4.56 5.61 7.70
CA ILE A 25 -4.43 7.04 7.47
C ILE A 25 -3.34 7.58 8.38
N ILE A 26 -2.38 8.29 7.81
CA ILE A 26 -1.21 8.83 8.50
C ILE A 26 -1.21 10.34 8.35
N HIS A 27 -1.30 11.06 9.46
CA HIS A 27 -0.97 12.47 9.54
C HIS A 27 0.50 12.61 9.93
N MET A 28 1.34 13.10 9.02
CA MET A 28 2.78 13.28 9.26
C MET A 28 3.16 14.66 9.82
N GLY A 29 2.16 15.44 10.24
CA GLY A 29 2.30 16.83 10.65
C GLY A 29 2.05 17.83 9.51
N PHE A 30 1.67 19.08 9.88
CA PHE A 30 1.49 20.21 8.96
C PHE A 30 0.62 19.90 7.73
N ASN A 31 -0.54 19.27 7.96
CA ASN A 31 -1.48 18.88 6.91
C ASN A 31 -0.87 17.96 5.82
N ASN A 32 0.12 17.16 6.18
CA ASN A 32 0.62 16.11 5.30
C ASN A 32 -0.08 14.79 5.61
N TRP A 33 -1.16 14.52 4.91
CA TRP A 33 -1.94 13.29 5.03
C TRP A 33 -1.51 12.27 3.99
N ILE A 34 -1.40 11.02 4.43
CA ILE A 34 -1.09 9.87 3.60
C ILE A 34 -2.18 8.84 3.83
N VAL A 35 -2.65 8.22 2.77
CA VAL A 35 -3.59 7.11 2.84
C VAL A 35 -2.93 5.87 2.26
N VAL A 36 -2.90 4.81 3.05
CA VAL A 36 -2.40 3.50 2.65
C VAL A 36 -3.61 2.59 2.47
N ASP A 37 -3.77 2.09 1.27
CA ASP A 37 -4.90 1.28 0.83
C ASP A 37 -6.27 1.97 0.98
N SER A 38 -7.32 1.28 0.60
CA SER A 38 -8.68 1.80 0.69
C SER A 38 -9.68 0.66 0.83
N CYS A 39 -10.74 0.91 1.57
CA CYS A 39 -11.82 -0.04 1.74
C CYS A 39 -13.19 0.64 1.62
N ILE A 40 -14.17 -0.17 1.25
CA ILE A 40 -15.57 0.23 1.11
C ILE A 40 -16.39 -0.52 2.13
N ASP A 41 -17.21 0.20 2.87
CA ASP A 41 -18.19 -0.42 3.77
C ASP A 41 -19.12 -1.36 2.99
N PRO A 42 -19.21 -2.64 3.37
CA PRO A 42 -19.99 -3.62 2.62
C PRO A 42 -21.50 -3.36 2.63
N TYR A 43 -22.00 -2.60 3.60
CA TYR A 43 -23.42 -2.30 3.77
C TYR A 43 -23.79 -0.94 3.17
N THR A 44 -23.08 0.12 3.57
CA THR A 44 -23.39 1.50 3.13
C THR A 44 -22.80 1.84 1.77
N LYS A 45 -21.83 1.07 1.29
CA LYS A 45 -21.04 1.32 0.08
C LYS A 45 -20.22 2.62 0.14
N ASN A 46 -20.05 3.19 1.32
CA ASN A 46 -19.22 4.36 1.53
C ASN A 46 -17.73 4.00 1.44
N ASN A 47 -16.94 4.93 0.92
CA ASN A 47 -15.48 4.86 0.96
C ASN A 47 -15.01 5.34 2.32
N LEU A 48 -14.57 4.41 3.17
CA LEU A 48 -14.29 4.71 4.58
C LEU A 48 -13.13 5.70 4.78
N PRO A 49 -12.00 5.62 4.06
CA PRO A 49 -10.96 6.65 4.13
C PRO A 49 -11.47 8.06 3.83
N ILE A 50 -12.30 8.21 2.80
CA ILE A 50 -12.89 9.52 2.45
C ILE A 50 -13.78 10.02 3.59
N GLU A 51 -14.71 9.17 4.05
CA GLU A 51 -15.62 9.51 5.14
C GLU A 51 -14.88 9.91 6.42
N TYR A 52 -13.83 9.17 6.77
CA TYR A 52 -13.00 9.48 7.93
C TYR A 52 -12.33 10.85 7.80
N LEU A 53 -11.69 11.14 6.66
CA LEU A 53 -11.02 12.41 6.41
C LEU A 53 -12.00 13.59 6.40
N GLU A 54 -13.18 13.43 5.79
CA GLU A 54 -14.24 14.43 5.79
C GLU A 54 -14.76 14.71 7.21
N ASN A 55 -14.98 13.68 8.01
CA ASN A 55 -15.42 13.81 9.40
C ASN A 55 -14.38 14.50 10.29
N LEU A 56 -13.10 14.45 9.94
CA LEU A 56 -12.03 15.21 10.58
C LEU A 56 -11.91 16.65 10.07
N GLY A 57 -12.61 17.02 9.00
CA GLY A 57 -12.48 18.33 8.35
C GLY A 57 -11.17 18.50 7.56
N VAL A 58 -10.60 17.40 7.06
CA VAL A 58 -9.42 17.43 6.20
C VAL A 58 -9.81 17.86 4.78
N GLN A 59 -9.06 18.79 4.20
CA GLN A 59 -9.25 19.21 2.81
C GLN A 59 -8.58 18.17 1.89
N ILE A 60 -9.34 17.15 1.48
CA ILE A 60 -8.81 15.96 0.80
C ILE A 60 -8.03 16.33 -0.46
N GLU A 61 -8.55 17.29 -1.25
CA GLU A 61 -7.92 17.76 -2.48
C GLU A 61 -6.52 18.31 -2.26
N GLU A 62 -6.33 19.00 -1.12
CA GLU A 62 -5.11 19.74 -0.82
C GLU A 62 -4.20 19.00 0.16
N ASP A 63 -4.77 18.43 1.21
CA ASP A 63 -4.02 17.90 2.36
C ASP A 63 -3.52 16.48 2.15
N VAL A 64 -4.22 15.66 1.35
CA VAL A 64 -3.75 14.30 1.01
C VAL A 64 -2.61 14.43 -0.01
N LYS A 65 -1.41 14.05 0.41
CA LYS A 65 -0.17 14.20 -0.38
C LYS A 65 0.28 12.92 -1.07
N LEU A 66 -0.11 11.77 -0.53
CA LEU A 66 0.31 10.47 -1.03
C LEU A 66 -0.78 9.43 -0.77
N ILE A 67 -1.09 8.64 -1.79
CA ILE A 67 -1.92 7.45 -1.70
C ILE A 67 -1.07 6.27 -2.08
N ILE A 68 -0.99 5.27 -1.22
CA ILE A 68 -0.19 4.06 -1.41
C ILE A 68 -1.14 2.88 -1.61
N CYS A 69 -1.04 2.20 -2.72
CA CYS A 69 -1.61 0.87 -2.93
C CYS A 69 -0.51 -0.14 -2.60
N THR A 70 -0.65 -0.84 -1.47
CA THR A 70 0.37 -1.79 -1.02
C THR A 70 0.43 -2.99 -1.95
N HIS A 71 -0.73 -3.51 -2.31
CA HIS A 71 -0.93 -4.54 -3.32
C HIS A 71 -2.38 -4.46 -3.82
N TRP A 72 -2.72 -5.22 -4.85
CA TRP A 72 -4.04 -5.09 -5.49
C TRP A 72 -4.98 -6.27 -5.21
N HIS A 73 -5.08 -6.67 -3.93
CA HIS A 73 -6.19 -7.49 -3.45
C HIS A 73 -7.43 -6.64 -3.20
N ASP A 74 -8.61 -7.24 -3.33
CA ASP A 74 -9.89 -6.53 -3.26
C ASP A 74 -10.09 -5.81 -1.93
N ASP A 75 -9.64 -6.37 -0.83
CA ASP A 75 -9.74 -5.82 0.52
C ASP A 75 -8.76 -4.67 0.81
N HIS A 76 -7.85 -4.37 -0.12
CA HIS A 76 -6.88 -3.27 -0.03
C HIS A 76 -7.06 -2.20 -1.11
N ILE A 77 -7.64 -2.55 -2.27
CA ILE A 77 -7.71 -1.64 -3.40
C ILE A 77 -9.09 -1.04 -3.64
N GLN A 78 -10.15 -1.61 -3.08
CA GLN A 78 -11.51 -1.17 -3.36
C GLN A 78 -11.73 0.30 -2.97
N GLY A 79 -12.20 1.09 -3.95
CA GLY A 79 -12.47 2.51 -3.77
C GLY A 79 -11.26 3.44 -3.83
N ILE A 80 -10.05 2.91 -4.04
CA ILE A 80 -8.84 3.73 -4.10
C ILE A 80 -8.87 4.71 -5.28
N SER A 81 -9.52 4.36 -6.39
CA SER A 81 -9.69 5.27 -7.52
C SER A 81 -10.56 6.47 -7.18
N LYS A 82 -11.62 6.29 -6.39
CA LYS A 82 -12.48 7.38 -5.91
C LYS A 82 -11.72 8.30 -4.96
N LEU A 83 -10.93 7.72 -4.05
CA LEU A 83 -10.05 8.49 -3.17
C LEU A 83 -9.02 9.29 -3.97
N LEU A 84 -8.37 8.66 -4.95
CA LEU A 84 -7.39 9.33 -5.82
C LEU A 84 -8.02 10.45 -6.63
N ASP A 85 -9.23 10.27 -7.12
CA ASP A 85 -9.94 11.30 -7.87
C ASP A 85 -10.28 12.52 -7.01
N ARG A 86 -10.64 12.30 -5.75
CA ARG A 86 -10.85 13.35 -4.76
C ARG A 86 -9.56 14.05 -4.32
N SER A 87 -8.44 13.32 -4.29
CA SER A 87 -7.14 13.81 -3.81
C SER A 87 -6.30 14.36 -4.96
N TYR A 88 -6.70 15.51 -5.51
CA TYR A 88 -6.13 16.03 -6.76
C TYR A 88 -4.61 16.23 -6.70
N ASN A 89 -4.09 16.69 -5.57
CA ASN A 89 -2.65 16.95 -5.36
C ASN A 89 -1.86 15.72 -4.89
N ALA A 90 -2.53 14.58 -4.66
CA ALA A 90 -1.87 13.39 -4.18
C ALA A 90 -1.04 12.70 -5.27
N LYS A 91 0.16 12.25 -4.89
CA LYS A 91 0.90 11.26 -5.67
C LYS A 91 0.30 9.89 -5.43
N PHE A 92 0.22 9.07 -6.47
CA PHE A 92 -0.13 7.65 -6.33
C PHE A 92 1.14 6.81 -6.29
N CYS A 93 1.25 5.92 -5.32
CA CYS A 93 2.38 5.03 -5.11
C CYS A 93 1.93 3.57 -5.13
N MET A 94 2.73 2.71 -5.70
CA MET A 94 2.53 1.25 -5.69
C MET A 94 3.88 0.54 -5.75
N GLY A 95 3.89 -0.75 -5.50
CA GLY A 95 5.06 -1.60 -5.67
C GLY A 95 5.70 -1.41 -7.05
N HIS A 96 7.02 -1.42 -7.11
CA HIS A 96 7.74 -1.15 -8.36
C HIS A 96 7.50 -2.25 -9.39
N VAL A 97 7.31 -1.83 -10.64
CA VAL A 97 7.25 -2.66 -11.84
C VAL A 97 8.26 -2.10 -12.82
N SER A 98 9.22 -2.91 -13.27
CA SER A 98 10.31 -2.46 -14.14
C SER A 98 9.80 -2.27 -15.56
N ASP A 99 9.11 -3.25 -16.13
CA ASP A 99 8.53 -3.16 -17.49
C ASP A 99 7.09 -2.60 -17.46
N ARG A 100 7.01 -1.29 -17.35
CA ARG A 100 5.71 -0.57 -17.34
C ARG A 100 4.88 -0.82 -18.60
N LYS A 101 5.52 -1.02 -19.76
CA LYS A 101 4.79 -1.22 -21.03
C LYS A 101 4.07 -2.56 -21.00
N LYS A 102 4.76 -3.62 -20.60
CA LYS A 102 4.15 -4.94 -20.45
C LYS A 102 3.08 -4.96 -19.38
N PHE A 103 3.34 -4.33 -18.23
CA PHE A 103 2.34 -4.23 -17.16
C PHE A 103 1.05 -3.55 -17.63
N LEU A 104 1.15 -2.40 -18.31
CA LEU A 104 -0.01 -1.73 -18.89
C LEU A 104 -0.72 -2.55 -19.96
N GLN A 105 0.03 -3.31 -20.75
CA GLN A 105 -0.53 -4.25 -21.73
C GLN A 105 -1.32 -5.35 -21.03
N LEU A 106 -0.79 -5.95 -19.98
CA LEU A 106 -1.46 -6.98 -19.18
C LEU A 106 -2.76 -6.47 -18.57
N LEU A 107 -2.73 -5.29 -17.94
CA LEU A 107 -3.91 -4.66 -17.36
C LEU A 107 -4.99 -4.36 -18.41
N LYS A 108 -4.58 -3.94 -19.62
CA LYS A 108 -5.52 -3.70 -20.72
C LYS A 108 -6.17 -5.00 -21.22
N LEU A 109 -5.41 -6.07 -21.30
CA LEU A 109 -5.93 -7.39 -21.67
C LEU A 109 -6.95 -7.89 -20.65
N ASP A 110 -6.65 -7.74 -19.36
CA ASP A 110 -7.56 -8.12 -18.28
C ASP A 110 -8.83 -7.25 -18.25
N TYR A 111 -8.70 -5.93 -18.42
CA TYR A 111 -9.81 -5.01 -18.48
C TYR A 111 -10.83 -5.39 -19.56
N ASN A 112 -10.38 -5.67 -20.77
CA ASN A 112 -11.25 -6.03 -21.88
C ASN A 112 -12.06 -7.31 -21.62
N LYS A 113 -11.53 -8.23 -20.83
CA LYS A 113 -12.22 -9.48 -20.45
C LYS A 113 -13.20 -9.29 -19.29
N VAL A 114 -12.80 -8.53 -18.27
CA VAL A 114 -13.64 -8.25 -17.09
C VAL A 114 -14.88 -7.42 -17.49
N GLU A 115 -14.72 -6.45 -18.37
CA GLU A 115 -15.82 -5.62 -18.88
C GLU A 115 -16.89 -6.47 -19.58
N SER A 116 -16.47 -7.53 -20.28
CA SER A 116 -17.41 -8.46 -20.94
C SER A 116 -18.18 -9.37 -19.97
N GLN A 117 -17.74 -9.50 -18.71
CA GLN A 117 -18.31 -10.42 -17.71
C GLN A 117 -18.99 -9.72 -16.53
N ALA A 118 -19.08 -8.38 -16.53
CA ALA A 118 -19.68 -7.57 -15.45
C ALA A 118 -19.17 -7.92 -14.03
N SER A 119 -17.93 -8.38 -13.89
CA SER A 119 -17.34 -8.76 -12.62
C SER A 119 -16.51 -7.60 -12.02
N ILE A 120 -16.60 -7.40 -10.70
CA ILE A 120 -15.71 -6.51 -9.97
C ILE A 120 -14.34 -7.20 -9.88
N SER A 121 -13.27 -6.47 -10.22
CA SER A 121 -11.90 -6.99 -10.19
C SER A 121 -10.95 -5.92 -9.65
N SER A 122 -9.99 -6.34 -8.84
CA SER A 122 -8.91 -5.49 -8.33
C SER A 122 -8.11 -4.83 -9.45
N THR A 123 -7.93 -5.52 -10.57
CA THR A 123 -7.31 -4.96 -11.77
C THR A 123 -8.14 -3.86 -12.44
N LEU A 124 -9.48 -3.94 -12.35
CA LEU A 124 -10.37 -2.88 -12.82
C LEU A 124 -10.16 -1.59 -12.03
N GLU A 125 -10.06 -1.71 -10.71
CA GLU A 125 -9.83 -0.57 -9.82
C GLU A 125 -8.46 0.06 -10.07
N LEU A 126 -7.42 -0.76 -10.22
CA LEU A 126 -6.09 -0.28 -10.59
C LEU A 126 -6.09 0.43 -11.96
N ASN A 127 -6.80 -0.10 -12.96
CA ASN A 127 -6.95 0.56 -14.26
C ASN A 127 -7.58 1.95 -14.16
N LYS A 128 -8.59 2.13 -13.30
CA LYS A 128 -9.19 3.45 -13.04
C LYS A 128 -8.15 4.41 -12.46
N CYS A 129 -7.36 3.98 -11.47
CA CYS A 129 -6.27 4.77 -10.92
C CYS A 129 -5.29 5.22 -11.99
N LEU A 130 -4.86 4.30 -12.86
CA LEU A 130 -3.93 4.62 -13.94
C LEU A 130 -4.50 5.60 -14.96
N LYS A 131 -5.81 5.51 -15.28
CA LYS A 131 -6.49 6.49 -16.13
C LYS A 131 -6.48 7.88 -15.50
N ILE A 132 -6.78 8.01 -14.21
CA ILE A 132 -6.75 9.28 -13.46
C ILE A 132 -5.33 9.88 -13.48
N ILE A 133 -4.31 9.09 -13.17
CA ILE A 133 -2.92 9.55 -13.17
C ILE A 133 -2.51 10.05 -14.55
N ARG A 134 -2.87 9.32 -15.58
CA ARG A 134 -2.56 9.68 -16.98
C ARG A 134 -3.27 10.97 -17.39
N SER A 135 -4.56 11.15 -17.04
CA SER A 135 -5.30 12.38 -17.35
C SER A 135 -4.72 13.61 -16.68
N ARG A 136 -4.09 13.45 -15.52
CA ARG A 136 -3.40 14.51 -14.77
C ARG A 136 -1.94 14.72 -15.20
N ASN A 137 -1.46 13.97 -16.17
CA ASN A 137 -0.04 13.94 -16.59
C ASN A 137 0.93 13.71 -15.42
N ASN A 138 0.48 12.97 -14.41
CA ASN A 138 1.26 12.66 -13.22
C ASN A 138 2.05 11.36 -13.41
N GLN A 139 3.10 11.20 -12.58
CA GLN A 139 3.89 9.97 -12.55
C GLN A 139 3.51 9.12 -11.33
N ILE A 140 3.53 7.79 -11.51
CA ILE A 140 3.39 6.84 -10.42
C ILE A 140 4.68 6.85 -9.59
N SER A 141 4.55 7.10 -8.30
CA SER A 141 5.62 6.85 -7.34
C SER A 141 5.82 5.35 -7.16
N ARG A 142 7.04 4.93 -6.86
CA ARG A 142 7.41 3.51 -6.80
C ARG A 142 7.84 3.16 -5.39
N ALA A 143 7.27 2.12 -4.83
CA ALA A 143 7.72 1.52 -3.59
C ALA A 143 8.60 0.30 -3.90
N PHE A 144 9.74 0.22 -3.25
CA PHE A 144 10.65 -0.91 -3.23
C PHE A 144 11.52 -0.82 -1.96
N GLN A 145 12.30 -1.84 -1.70
CA GLN A 145 13.11 -1.93 -0.48
C GLN A 145 13.91 -0.66 -0.21
N ASP A 146 13.86 -0.19 1.02
CA ASP A 146 14.62 0.92 1.58
C ASP A 146 14.44 2.28 0.88
N ARG A 147 13.27 2.49 0.28
CA ARG A 147 13.00 3.76 -0.40
C ARG A 147 12.20 4.73 0.46
N THR A 148 12.69 5.96 0.58
CA THR A 148 11.90 7.08 1.12
C THR A 148 10.76 7.47 0.16
N LEU A 149 9.53 7.39 0.65
CA LEU A 149 8.31 7.76 -0.08
C LEU A 149 7.87 9.19 0.22
N LYS A 150 7.99 9.61 1.48
CA LYS A 150 7.62 10.95 1.95
C LYS A 150 8.47 11.35 3.14
N LYS A 151 8.83 12.64 3.19
CA LYS A 151 9.53 13.24 4.33
C LYS A 151 8.88 14.59 4.66
N VAL A 152 8.70 14.86 5.94
CA VAL A 152 8.26 16.13 6.48
C VAL A 152 9.23 16.54 7.59
N GLN A 153 9.78 17.74 7.46
CA GLN A 153 10.64 18.34 8.48
C GLN A 153 10.26 19.79 8.60
N LYS A 154 9.56 20.13 9.68
CA LYS A 154 9.09 21.47 9.97
C LYS A 154 8.80 21.60 11.46
N GLY A 155 9.20 22.73 12.07
CA GLY A 155 9.05 22.91 13.51
C GLY A 155 9.71 21.77 14.31
N ASN A 156 8.96 21.20 15.24
CA ASN A 156 9.39 20.08 16.06
C ASN A 156 9.09 18.70 15.42
N ILE A 157 8.54 18.67 14.21
CA ILE A 157 8.20 17.42 13.51
C ILE A 157 9.34 17.05 12.55
N ALA A 158 9.85 15.84 12.74
CA ALA A 158 10.69 15.12 11.79
C ALA A 158 10.04 13.77 11.53
N SER A 159 9.39 13.62 10.40
CA SER A 159 8.73 12.37 10.00
C SER A 159 9.17 11.93 8.62
N GLU A 160 9.37 10.62 8.46
CA GLU A 160 9.81 10.00 7.22
C GLU A 160 9.12 8.66 7.05
N LEU A 161 8.50 8.46 5.90
CA LEU A 161 7.86 7.21 5.50
C LEU A 161 8.71 6.51 4.45
N LEU A 162 9.06 5.26 4.73
CA LEU A 162 9.88 4.43 3.85
C LEU A 162 9.14 3.14 3.50
N SER A 163 9.39 2.61 2.30
CA SER A 163 8.97 1.25 1.93
C SER A 163 10.12 0.27 2.22
N LEU A 164 9.77 -0.90 2.77
CA LEU A 164 10.70 -1.99 3.08
C LEU A 164 10.64 -3.12 2.04
N SER A 165 9.62 -3.13 1.21
CA SER A 165 9.37 -4.13 0.16
C SER A 165 8.67 -3.48 -1.05
N PRO A 166 8.57 -4.18 -2.21
CA PRO A 166 9.23 -5.44 -2.54
C PRO A 166 10.75 -5.33 -2.71
N SER A 167 11.46 -6.46 -2.60
CA SER A 167 12.88 -6.56 -2.94
C SER A 167 13.11 -6.56 -4.45
N ASP A 168 14.35 -6.32 -4.88
CA ASP A 168 14.73 -6.42 -6.30
C ASP A 168 14.45 -7.81 -6.88
N TYR A 169 14.62 -8.85 -6.08
CA TYR A 169 14.30 -10.22 -6.49
C TYR A 169 12.82 -10.37 -6.84
N VAL A 170 11.92 -9.92 -5.95
CA VAL A 170 10.46 -9.97 -6.18
C VAL A 170 10.05 -9.14 -7.39
N ILE A 171 10.67 -7.98 -7.59
CA ILE A 171 10.41 -7.12 -8.75
C ILE A 171 10.77 -7.86 -10.05
N ASN A 172 11.93 -8.51 -10.08
CA ASN A 172 12.38 -9.28 -11.26
C ASN A 172 11.47 -10.49 -11.53
N GLU A 173 11.09 -11.24 -10.48
CA GLU A 173 10.12 -12.34 -10.63
C GLU A 173 8.80 -11.85 -11.22
N PHE A 174 8.30 -10.71 -10.73
CA PHE A 174 7.04 -10.16 -11.22
C PHE A 174 7.12 -9.74 -12.71
N ASP A 175 8.23 -9.18 -13.15
CA ASP A 175 8.44 -8.87 -14.57
C ASP A 175 8.45 -10.15 -15.46
N HIS A 176 8.99 -11.25 -14.95
CA HIS A 176 8.91 -12.56 -15.62
C HIS A 176 7.47 -13.09 -15.64
N GLU A 177 6.75 -13.01 -14.51
CA GLU A 177 5.35 -13.41 -14.42
C GLU A 177 4.48 -12.63 -15.42
N ILE A 178 4.62 -11.30 -15.48
CA ILE A 178 3.91 -10.44 -16.45
C ILE A 178 4.17 -10.92 -17.88
N SER A 179 5.43 -11.23 -18.21
CA SER A 179 5.81 -11.67 -19.55
C SER A 179 5.18 -13.02 -19.92
N THR A 180 5.05 -13.94 -18.95
CA THR A 180 4.40 -15.23 -19.11
C THR A 180 2.88 -15.07 -19.27
N LEU A 181 2.28 -14.27 -18.39
CA LEU A 181 0.84 -14.00 -18.44
C LEU A 181 0.40 -13.35 -19.76
N ILE A 182 1.17 -12.43 -20.32
CA ILE A 182 0.87 -11.83 -21.63
C ILE A 182 0.88 -12.89 -22.75
N LYS A 183 1.81 -13.85 -22.71
CA LYS A 183 1.87 -14.94 -23.70
C LYS A 183 0.67 -15.87 -23.57
N GLU A 184 0.33 -16.27 -22.36
CA GLU A 184 -0.77 -17.17 -22.07
C GLU A 184 -2.13 -16.54 -22.39
N TYR A 185 -2.26 -15.24 -22.18
CA TYR A 185 -3.49 -14.48 -22.45
C TYR A 185 -3.86 -14.39 -23.94
N GLY A 186 -2.86 -14.46 -24.81
CA GLY A 186 -3.08 -14.56 -26.26
C GLY A 186 -3.71 -15.89 -26.69
N SER A 187 -3.63 -16.92 -25.85
CA SER A 187 -4.03 -18.28 -26.19
C SER A 187 -5.27 -18.81 -25.44
N ASN A 188 -5.67 -18.21 -24.31
CA ASN A 188 -6.73 -18.73 -23.45
C ASN A 188 -7.68 -17.67 -22.88
N ASN A 189 -8.98 -18.05 -22.71
CA ASN A 189 -10.05 -17.20 -22.18
C ASN A 189 -10.14 -17.18 -20.63
N ARG A 190 -9.08 -17.50 -19.89
CA ARG A 190 -9.10 -17.56 -18.41
C ARG A 190 -8.79 -16.20 -17.79
N LYS A 191 -9.32 -15.96 -16.56
CA LYS A 191 -9.00 -14.80 -15.71
C LYS A 191 -7.50 -14.80 -15.37
N ILE A 192 -6.87 -13.62 -15.34
CA ILE A 192 -5.49 -13.48 -14.87
C ILE A 192 -5.45 -13.83 -13.38
N LEU A 193 -4.67 -14.82 -13.03
CA LEU A 193 -4.33 -15.15 -11.66
C LEU A 193 -2.85 -14.77 -11.46
N TYR A 194 -2.63 -13.69 -10.72
CA TYR A 194 -1.29 -13.37 -10.24
C TYR A 194 -0.86 -14.39 -9.20
N GLN A 195 0.36 -14.89 -9.32
CA GLN A 195 0.93 -15.77 -8.32
C GLN A 195 1.42 -14.95 -7.13
N SER A 196 1.16 -15.46 -5.93
CA SER A 196 1.65 -14.89 -4.65
C SER A 196 1.56 -13.35 -4.58
N PRO A 197 0.37 -12.75 -4.69
CA PRO A 197 0.25 -11.29 -4.67
C PRO A 197 0.74 -10.68 -3.35
N ASN A 198 0.71 -11.42 -2.25
CA ASN A 198 1.19 -10.98 -0.94
C ASN A 198 2.72 -10.81 -0.91
N ASP A 199 3.48 -11.58 -1.67
CA ASP A 199 4.94 -11.37 -1.82
C ASP A 199 5.29 -9.99 -2.38
N LYS A 200 4.35 -9.37 -3.11
CA LYS A 200 4.48 -8.05 -3.73
C LYS A 200 3.98 -6.91 -2.84
N SER A 201 3.46 -7.23 -1.65
CA SER A 201 2.96 -6.25 -0.69
C SER A 201 4.04 -5.26 -0.25
N VAL A 202 3.65 -3.99 -0.14
CA VAL A 202 4.52 -2.92 0.33
C VAL A 202 4.39 -2.81 1.84
N ALA A 203 5.35 -3.35 2.58
CA ALA A 203 5.53 -3.06 3.99
C ALA A 203 6.16 -1.68 4.16
N LEU A 204 5.73 -0.95 5.20
CA LEU A 204 6.13 0.43 5.42
C LEU A 204 6.75 0.62 6.80
N TYR A 205 7.78 1.46 6.85
CA TYR A 205 8.45 1.88 8.07
C TYR A 205 8.32 3.40 8.23
N LEU A 206 7.70 3.83 9.32
CA LEU A 206 7.44 5.23 9.56
C LEU A 206 8.26 5.71 10.77
N LYS A 207 9.11 6.69 10.53
CA LYS A 207 9.86 7.41 11.55
C LYS A 207 9.08 8.65 11.95
N LEU A 208 8.73 8.77 13.21
CA LEU A 208 8.02 9.92 13.80
C LEU A 208 8.82 10.42 14.99
N ASN A 209 9.69 11.41 14.78
CA ASN A 209 10.64 11.86 15.79
C ASN A 209 11.39 10.66 16.40
N LYS A 210 11.18 10.37 17.69
CA LYS A 210 11.78 9.22 18.40
C LYS A 210 11.00 7.89 18.22
N HIS A 211 9.77 7.94 17.72
CA HIS A 211 8.92 6.76 17.59
C HIS A 211 9.10 6.10 16.21
N ARG A 212 8.88 4.80 16.17
CA ARG A 212 8.90 3.99 14.96
C ARG A 212 7.61 3.21 14.87
N VAL A 213 7.06 3.14 13.66
CA VAL A 213 5.84 2.40 13.34
C VAL A 213 6.14 1.47 12.19
N LEU A 214 5.75 0.22 12.34
CA LEU A 214 5.86 -0.80 11.29
C LEU A 214 4.46 -1.17 10.80
N LEU A 215 4.23 -1.07 9.50
CA LEU A 215 2.97 -1.41 8.87
C LEU A 215 3.23 -2.57 7.92
N GLY A 216 2.71 -3.75 8.28
CA GLY A 216 3.08 -5.01 7.63
C GLY A 216 2.37 -5.26 6.30
N SER A 217 1.28 -4.52 5.98
CA SER A 217 0.41 -4.87 4.87
C SER A 217 0.04 -6.36 4.92
N ASP A 218 0.13 -7.09 3.80
CA ASP A 218 -0.08 -8.53 3.74
C ASP A 218 1.21 -9.30 3.42
N LEU A 219 2.37 -8.68 3.72
CA LEU A 219 3.65 -9.30 3.45
C LEU A 219 3.82 -10.60 4.25
N GLU A 220 4.17 -11.65 3.56
CA GLU A 220 4.34 -12.99 4.13
C GLU A 220 5.83 -13.32 4.39
N VAL A 221 6.04 -14.33 5.21
CA VAL A 221 7.34 -14.97 5.40
C VAL A 221 7.55 -15.95 4.25
N SER A 222 8.76 -16.03 3.73
CA SER A 222 9.13 -16.93 2.63
C SER A 222 10.35 -17.75 3.03
N GLU A 223 10.42 -19.00 2.56
CA GLU A 223 11.65 -19.81 2.66
C GLU A 223 12.78 -19.23 1.80
N ASN A 224 12.43 -18.50 0.75
CA ASN A 224 13.40 -17.77 -0.05
C ASN A 224 13.82 -16.49 0.68
N ARG A 225 15.08 -16.42 1.08
CA ARG A 225 15.66 -15.30 1.83
C ARG A 225 15.68 -13.95 1.08
N GLU A 226 15.42 -13.96 -0.22
CA GLU A 226 15.33 -12.75 -1.05
C GLU A 226 13.90 -12.19 -1.10
N LYS A 227 12.93 -12.82 -0.39
CA LYS A 227 11.51 -12.45 -0.34
C LYS A 227 11.01 -12.16 1.07
N GLY A 228 9.89 -11.44 1.12
CA GLY A 228 9.06 -11.28 2.31
C GLY A 228 9.80 -10.71 3.52
N TRP A 229 9.35 -11.07 4.69
CA TRP A 229 9.91 -10.59 5.96
C TRP A 229 11.36 -10.99 6.17
N ILE A 230 11.77 -12.18 5.72
CA ILE A 230 13.16 -12.63 5.88
C ILE A 230 14.13 -11.71 5.14
N ASN A 231 13.75 -11.28 3.92
CA ASN A 231 14.57 -10.32 3.20
C ASN A 231 14.69 -8.98 3.94
N ILE A 232 13.61 -8.47 4.52
CA ILE A 232 13.65 -7.21 5.31
C ILE A 232 14.58 -7.35 6.51
N LEU A 233 14.44 -8.43 7.29
CA LEU A 233 15.24 -8.70 8.48
C LEU A 233 16.73 -8.83 8.16
N ASP A 234 17.07 -9.46 7.04
CA ASP A 234 18.46 -9.74 6.68
C ASP A 234 19.14 -8.56 5.97
N ASN A 235 18.39 -7.75 5.20
CA ASN A 235 18.99 -6.84 4.22
C ASN A 235 18.58 -5.37 4.35
N SER A 236 17.50 -5.01 5.09
CA SER A 236 17.09 -3.61 5.20
C SER A 236 18.14 -2.77 5.95
N GLN A 237 18.50 -1.64 5.35
CA GLN A 237 19.52 -0.70 5.87
C GLN A 237 18.87 0.54 6.53
N VAL A 238 17.55 0.68 6.46
CA VAL A 238 16.84 1.89 6.92
C VAL A 238 16.18 1.74 8.28
N ILE A 239 16.06 0.50 8.76
CA ILE A 239 15.50 0.21 10.08
C ILE A 239 16.57 0.55 11.13
N ASP A 240 16.34 1.66 11.82
CA ASP A 240 17.31 2.22 12.78
C ASP A 240 16.95 1.96 14.25
N ASN A 241 15.70 1.61 14.53
CA ASN A 241 15.22 1.35 15.89
C ASN A 241 14.01 0.41 15.89
N LYS A 242 13.75 -0.23 17.03
CA LYS A 242 12.55 -1.03 17.27
C LYS A 242 11.29 -0.17 17.27
N CYS A 243 10.20 -0.72 16.78
CA CYS A 243 8.92 -0.05 16.62
C CYS A 243 8.07 -0.10 17.89
N SER A 244 7.46 1.02 18.22
CA SER A 244 6.50 1.14 19.33
C SER A 244 5.05 0.84 18.89
N LEU A 245 4.80 0.76 17.58
CA LEU A 245 3.53 0.33 17.01
C LEU A 245 3.80 -0.61 15.83
N PHE A 246 3.08 -1.72 15.78
CA PHE A 246 3.14 -2.69 14.70
C PHE A 246 1.75 -3.07 14.21
N LYS A 247 1.42 -2.74 12.97
CA LYS A 247 0.25 -3.31 12.31
C LYS A 247 0.66 -4.68 11.77
N ILE A 248 0.16 -5.71 12.42
CA ILE A 248 0.47 -7.12 12.12
C ILE A 248 0.07 -7.43 10.67
N PRO A 249 0.93 -8.11 9.90
CA PRO A 249 0.65 -8.40 8.49
C PRO A 249 -0.46 -9.42 8.31
N HIS A 250 -1.08 -9.38 7.14
CA HIS A 250 -2.00 -10.40 6.63
C HIS A 250 -3.07 -10.80 7.65
N HIS A 251 -3.72 -9.79 8.26
CA HIS A 251 -4.79 -9.95 9.26
C HIS A 251 -4.44 -10.88 10.44
N GLY A 252 -3.15 -11.01 10.76
CA GLY A 252 -2.64 -11.91 11.80
C GLY A 252 -2.51 -13.37 11.36
N SER A 253 -2.48 -13.63 10.05
CA SER A 253 -2.22 -14.97 9.52
C SER A 253 -0.84 -15.48 9.93
N ILE A 254 -0.75 -16.79 10.17
CA ILE A 254 0.52 -17.47 10.48
C ILE A 254 1.57 -17.26 9.38
N ASN A 255 1.15 -17.06 8.14
CA ASN A 255 2.05 -16.82 7.01
C ASN A 255 2.83 -15.51 7.13
N GLY A 256 2.32 -14.55 7.89
CA GLY A 256 3.01 -13.28 8.19
C GLY A 256 3.85 -13.32 9.46
N TYR A 257 3.97 -14.47 10.13
CA TYR A 257 4.62 -14.58 11.43
C TYR A 257 6.05 -15.14 11.33
N ASP A 258 7.00 -14.41 11.86
CA ASP A 258 8.35 -14.89 12.18
C ASP A 258 8.76 -14.32 13.55
N PRO A 259 9.29 -15.13 14.49
CA PRO A 259 9.68 -14.66 15.81
C PRO A 259 10.76 -13.56 15.78
N ARG A 260 11.57 -13.50 14.73
CA ARG A 260 12.57 -12.45 14.55
C ARG A 260 11.95 -11.08 14.38
N ILE A 261 10.77 -10.97 13.72
CA ILE A 261 10.06 -9.68 13.60
C ILE A 261 9.81 -9.10 14.98
N TRP A 262 9.28 -9.92 15.90
CA TRP A 262 8.98 -9.50 17.27
C TRP A 262 10.25 -9.21 18.07
N ASN A 263 11.26 -10.07 17.97
CA ASN A 263 12.47 -9.94 18.75
C ASN A 263 13.37 -8.80 18.30
N GLU A 264 13.46 -8.54 16.99
CA GLU A 264 14.42 -7.61 16.41
C GLU A 264 13.78 -6.24 16.08
N LEU A 265 12.51 -6.22 15.66
CA LEU A 265 11.88 -4.99 15.15
C LEU A 265 10.88 -4.34 16.11
N ILE A 266 10.39 -5.05 17.14
CA ILE A 266 9.30 -4.56 17.99
C ILE A 266 9.79 -4.34 19.42
N CYS A 267 9.36 -3.24 20.08
CA CYS A 267 9.64 -2.97 21.46
C CYS A 267 8.79 -3.85 22.40
N ASP A 268 9.31 -4.19 23.59
CA ASP A 268 8.57 -4.99 24.58
C ASP A 268 7.25 -4.37 25.04
N LYS A 269 7.11 -3.05 24.94
CA LYS A 269 5.89 -2.28 25.28
C LYS A 269 5.30 -1.65 24.02
N SER A 270 5.14 -2.43 22.96
CA SER A 270 4.52 -1.97 21.72
C SER A 270 3.00 -2.10 21.75
N ILE A 271 2.36 -1.37 20.83
CA ILE A 271 0.96 -1.56 20.45
C ILE A 271 0.96 -2.43 19.18
N SER A 272 0.18 -3.49 19.16
CA SER A 272 0.07 -4.40 18.02
C SER A 272 -1.40 -4.76 17.75
#